data_ffb833fe1ac8845bd87fb0d30130fe6b
#
_entry.id   ffb833fe1ac8845bd87fb0d30130fe6b
#
_cell.length_a   1.000
_cell.length_b   1.000
_cell.length_c   1.000
_cell.angle_alpha   90.00
_cell.angle_beta   90.00
_cell.angle_gamma   90.00
#
_symmetry.space_group_name_H-M   'P 1'
#
loop_
_entity.id
_entity.type
_entity.pdbx_description
1 polymer ?
#
loop_
_entity_poly.entity_id
_entity_poly.type
_entity_poly.pdbx_seq_one_letter_code
_entity_poly.pdbx_strand_id
1 'polypeptide(L)'
;MKGRDFVKIGLLSAPSLLLAQSGQEPQKAKAVPAGVDRLGETHSLGFSKISFKTSSADTEGRLFIMEHSNLSKGGPYRHVHPAQDEWLYAMEGEFRVEIGDQKLVLHPGDSVLMPRKVPHVWAQVGNTPGKLLIAFTPAGRMEDFFRDFGKTGKLPTDPEVVKAYGLERVGPPLGV
;
A
#
# COMPACT_ATOMS: atom_id res chain seq x y z
N MET A 1 -39.97 19.34 -67.73
CA MET A 1 -40.21 18.31 -66.68
C MET A 1 -38.87 17.85 -66.19
N LYS A 2 -38.49 18.26 -64.94
CA LYS A 2 -37.17 17.95 -64.37
C LYS A 2 -37.33 16.77 -63.43
N GLY A 3 -36.59 15.68 -63.69
CA GLY A 3 -36.54 14.50 -62.84
C GLY A 3 -35.84 14.83 -61.49
N ARG A 4 -36.42 14.32 -60.41
CA ARG A 4 -35.85 14.41 -59.06
C ARG A 4 -35.09 13.09 -58.78
N ASP A 5 -33.76 13.20 -58.67
CA ASP A 5 -32.91 12.09 -58.27
C ASP A 5 -33.07 11.83 -56.78
N PHE A 6 -33.49 10.60 -56.42
CA PHE A 6 -33.51 10.14 -55.02
C PHE A 6 -32.14 9.57 -54.67
N VAL A 7 -31.42 10.25 -53.79
CA VAL A 7 -30.22 9.73 -53.15
C VAL A 7 -30.64 8.70 -52.08
N LYS A 8 -30.30 7.43 -52.30
CA LYS A 8 -30.43 6.38 -51.27
C LYS A 8 -29.27 6.47 -50.30
N ILE A 9 -29.54 6.92 -49.07
CA ILE A 9 -28.59 6.87 -47.99
C ILE A 9 -28.61 5.43 -47.45
N GLY A 10 -27.52 4.70 -47.68
CA GLY A 10 -27.30 3.38 -47.08
C GLY A 10 -26.95 3.52 -45.61
N LEU A 11 -27.80 2.99 -44.73
CA LEU A 11 -27.44 2.80 -43.32
C LEU A 11 -26.34 1.73 -43.21
N LEU A 12 -25.12 2.15 -42.90
CA LEU A 12 -24.07 1.27 -42.44
C LEU A 12 -24.36 0.89 -40.99
N SER A 13 -24.83 -0.31 -40.75
CA SER A 13 -24.94 -0.90 -39.43
C SER A 13 -23.53 -1.24 -38.92
N ALA A 14 -23.01 -0.47 -37.95
CA ALA A 14 -21.79 -0.82 -37.23
C ALA A 14 -22.06 -2.08 -36.38
N PRO A 15 -21.15 -3.07 -36.39
CA PRO A 15 -21.29 -4.21 -35.50
C PRO A 15 -21.07 -3.75 -34.07
N SER A 16 -22.09 -3.92 -33.21
CA SER A 16 -21.94 -3.75 -31.75
C SER A 16 -20.98 -4.82 -31.25
N LEU A 17 -19.75 -4.44 -30.94
CA LEU A 17 -18.87 -5.29 -30.13
C LEU A 17 -19.51 -5.42 -28.72
N LEU A 18 -20.23 -6.51 -28.48
CA LEU A 18 -20.50 -6.97 -27.14
C LEU A 18 -19.15 -7.35 -26.51
N LEU A 19 -18.61 -6.46 -25.68
CA LEU A 19 -17.58 -6.83 -24.73
C LEU A 19 -18.19 -7.87 -23.80
N ALA A 20 -17.83 -9.15 -24.01
CA ALA A 20 -18.10 -10.22 -23.06
C ALA A 20 -17.40 -9.82 -21.74
N GLN A 21 -18.18 -9.32 -20.78
CA GLN A 21 -17.72 -9.25 -19.40
C GLN A 21 -17.42 -10.69 -19.01
N SER A 22 -16.14 -10.99 -18.80
CA SER A 22 -15.71 -12.25 -18.20
C SER A 22 -16.46 -12.39 -16.90
N GLY A 23 -17.39 -13.35 -16.82
CA GLY A 23 -18.20 -13.63 -15.66
C GLY A 23 -17.35 -14.20 -14.54
N GLN A 24 -16.55 -13.32 -13.90
CA GLN A 24 -15.84 -13.65 -12.68
C GLN A 24 -16.88 -13.61 -11.57
N GLU A 25 -17.10 -14.74 -10.91
CA GLU A 25 -17.97 -14.83 -9.73
C GLU A 25 -17.56 -13.72 -8.73
N PRO A 26 -18.53 -13.01 -8.12
CA PRO A 26 -18.20 -11.97 -7.15
C PRO A 26 -17.37 -12.56 -6.00
N GLN A 27 -16.24 -11.94 -5.72
CA GLN A 27 -15.35 -12.37 -4.64
C GLN A 27 -16.12 -12.31 -3.31
N LYS A 28 -16.16 -13.42 -2.56
CA LYS A 28 -16.83 -13.48 -1.27
C LYS A 28 -16.08 -12.64 -0.23
N ALA A 29 -16.81 -11.79 0.49
CA ALA A 29 -16.25 -11.04 1.60
C ALA A 29 -15.67 -11.98 2.66
N LYS A 30 -14.48 -11.65 3.18
CA LYS A 30 -13.79 -12.39 4.23
C LYS A 30 -13.33 -11.40 5.31
N ALA A 31 -13.91 -11.53 6.50
CA ALA A 31 -13.41 -10.79 7.66
C ALA A 31 -12.04 -11.33 8.09
N VAL A 32 -11.12 -10.42 8.41
CA VAL A 32 -9.81 -10.74 9.00
C VAL A 32 -9.81 -10.23 10.43
N PRO A 33 -9.86 -11.10 11.45
CA PRO A 33 -9.91 -10.70 12.85
C PRO A 33 -8.70 -9.88 13.28
N ALA A 34 -8.83 -9.15 14.40
CA ALA A 34 -7.73 -8.40 14.98
C ALA A 34 -6.53 -9.33 15.29
N GLY A 35 -5.32 -8.87 14.97
CA GLY A 35 -4.08 -9.63 15.20
C GLY A 35 -3.88 -10.86 14.31
N VAL A 36 -4.85 -11.20 13.44
CA VAL A 36 -4.76 -12.32 12.50
C VAL A 36 -4.28 -11.83 11.14
N ASP A 37 -3.44 -12.62 10.50
CA ASP A 37 -2.98 -12.40 9.14
C ASP A 37 -3.98 -12.92 8.11
N ARG A 38 -4.17 -12.20 6.99
CA ARG A 38 -5.07 -12.54 5.88
C ARG A 38 -4.77 -13.91 5.27
N LEU A 39 -3.50 -14.27 5.21
CA LEU A 39 -2.99 -15.49 4.57
C LEU A 39 -2.61 -16.56 5.60
N GLY A 40 -2.74 -16.27 6.91
CA GLY A 40 -2.33 -17.17 8.00
C GLY A 40 -0.81 -17.24 8.19
N GLU A 41 -0.07 -16.28 7.69
CA GLU A 41 1.38 -16.19 7.77
C GLU A 41 1.82 -15.43 9.03
N THR A 42 3.11 -15.53 9.37
CA THR A 42 3.71 -14.78 10.47
C THR A 42 4.88 -13.97 9.95
N HIS A 43 4.82 -12.67 10.15
CA HIS A 43 5.84 -11.73 9.73
C HIS A 43 6.26 -10.83 10.89
N SER A 44 7.55 -10.45 10.91
CA SER A 44 8.12 -9.52 11.90
C SER A 44 9.29 -8.75 11.28
N LEU A 45 9.50 -7.50 11.70
CA LEU A 45 10.67 -6.71 11.31
C LEU A 45 11.55 -6.36 12.51
N GLY A 46 11.62 -7.21 13.52
CA GLY A 46 12.43 -7.01 14.71
C GLY A 46 11.87 -5.97 15.69
N PHE A 47 11.34 -4.85 15.20
CA PHE A 47 10.69 -3.82 16.01
C PHE A 47 9.16 -3.90 16.00
N SER A 48 8.57 -4.81 15.18
CA SER A 48 7.11 -4.97 15.11
C SER A 48 6.71 -6.36 14.61
N LYS A 49 5.51 -6.80 15.01
CA LYS A 49 4.78 -7.90 14.36
C LYS A 49 3.97 -7.31 13.21
N ILE A 50 3.93 -8.00 12.06
CA ILE A 50 3.16 -7.60 10.88
C ILE A 50 2.07 -8.63 10.61
N SER A 51 0.88 -8.16 10.30
CA SER A 51 -0.25 -8.98 9.83
C SER A 51 -0.87 -8.35 8.60
N PHE A 52 -0.92 -9.07 7.50
CA PHE A 52 -1.59 -8.62 6.28
C PHE A 52 -3.10 -8.61 6.50
N LYS A 53 -3.76 -7.51 6.14
CA LYS A 53 -5.22 -7.32 6.30
C LYS A 53 -5.95 -7.43 4.96
N THR A 54 -5.32 -6.94 3.89
CA THR A 54 -5.79 -7.07 2.51
C THR A 54 -4.59 -7.41 1.65
N SER A 55 -4.66 -8.53 0.93
CA SER A 55 -3.62 -8.91 -0.02
C SER A 55 -3.76 -8.12 -1.32
N SER A 56 -2.65 -7.87 -2.01
CA SER A 56 -2.65 -7.29 -3.35
C SER A 56 -3.48 -8.12 -4.34
N ALA A 57 -3.50 -9.44 -4.18
CA ALA A 57 -4.31 -10.34 -4.98
C ALA A 57 -5.82 -10.13 -4.79
N ASP A 58 -6.27 -9.71 -3.58
CA ASP A 58 -7.69 -9.42 -3.31
C ASP A 58 -8.20 -8.20 -4.12
N THR A 59 -7.30 -7.37 -4.64
CA THR A 59 -7.62 -6.08 -5.27
C THR A 59 -7.01 -5.91 -6.67
N GLU A 60 -6.53 -6.99 -7.28
CA GLU A 60 -5.84 -6.94 -8.59
C GLU A 60 -4.64 -5.97 -8.58
N GLY A 61 -3.89 -5.95 -7.47
CA GLY A 61 -2.73 -5.08 -7.28
C GLY A 61 -3.05 -3.63 -6.95
N ARG A 62 -4.32 -3.26 -6.73
CA ARG A 62 -4.69 -1.86 -6.47
C ARG A 62 -4.41 -1.41 -5.04
N LEU A 63 -4.49 -2.33 -4.08
CA LEU A 63 -4.37 -2.01 -2.66
C LEU A 63 -3.71 -3.17 -1.91
N PHE A 64 -2.80 -2.84 -1.01
CA PHE A 64 -2.27 -3.72 0.01
C PHE A 64 -2.40 -3.04 1.37
N ILE A 65 -2.91 -3.75 2.39
CA ILE A 65 -3.06 -3.21 3.76
C ILE A 65 -2.42 -4.18 4.74
N MET A 66 -1.62 -3.63 5.65
CA MET A 66 -1.04 -4.39 6.77
C MET A 66 -1.21 -3.66 8.10
N GLU A 67 -1.21 -4.43 9.16
CA GLU A 67 -1.15 -3.96 10.54
C GLU A 67 0.26 -4.20 11.09
N HIS A 68 0.90 -3.15 11.59
CA HIS A 68 2.04 -3.25 12.48
C HIS A 68 1.55 -3.22 13.92
N SER A 69 1.86 -4.23 14.72
CA SER A 69 1.53 -4.31 16.13
C SER A 69 2.77 -4.56 16.99
N ASN A 70 2.67 -4.30 18.29
CA ASN A 70 3.79 -4.38 19.22
C ASN A 70 5.01 -3.56 18.78
N LEU A 71 4.77 -2.40 18.14
CA LEU A 71 5.82 -1.51 17.70
C LEU A 71 6.60 -0.98 18.88
N SER A 72 7.88 -1.32 18.98
CA SER A 72 8.84 -0.69 19.90
C SER A 72 9.32 0.65 19.33
N LYS A 73 10.02 1.44 20.15
CA LYS A 73 10.63 2.70 19.67
C LYS A 73 11.49 2.48 18.44
N GLY A 74 11.35 3.38 17.47
CA GLY A 74 12.03 3.32 16.18
C GLY A 74 11.08 3.14 15.01
N GLY A 75 11.63 2.92 13.83
CA GLY A 75 10.92 2.78 12.57
C GLY A 75 11.87 2.46 11.42
N PRO A 76 11.37 2.50 10.17
CA PRO A 76 12.19 2.26 8.99
C PRO A 76 13.20 3.40 8.74
N TYR A 77 14.12 3.19 7.83
CA TYR A 77 14.95 4.26 7.27
C TYR A 77 14.09 5.23 6.42
N ARG A 78 14.60 6.45 6.19
CA ARG A 78 13.99 7.41 5.27
C ARG A 78 14.03 6.84 3.85
N HIS A 79 12.86 6.82 3.19
CA HIS A 79 12.69 6.22 1.87
C HIS A 79 11.69 6.99 1.02
N VAL A 80 11.60 6.59 -0.24
CA VAL A 80 10.63 7.09 -1.20
C VAL A 80 10.05 5.92 -1.99
N HIS A 81 8.76 5.99 -2.26
CA HIS A 81 8.06 5.11 -3.19
C HIS A 81 7.88 5.84 -4.53
N PRO A 82 8.56 5.45 -5.62
CA PRO A 82 8.38 6.10 -6.91
C PRO A 82 6.98 5.97 -7.51
N ALA A 83 6.27 4.89 -7.19
CA ALA A 83 5.01 4.52 -7.84
C ALA A 83 3.82 4.31 -6.90
N GLN A 84 4.02 4.21 -5.60
CA GLN A 84 2.95 3.96 -4.60
C GLN A 84 2.77 5.17 -3.69
N ASP A 85 1.51 5.48 -3.36
CA ASP A 85 1.19 6.29 -2.20
C ASP A 85 1.13 5.37 -0.98
N GLU A 86 1.66 5.84 0.15
CA GLU A 86 1.59 5.14 1.44
C GLU A 86 0.70 5.95 2.39
N TRP A 87 -0.25 5.29 3.04
CA TRP A 87 -1.13 5.90 4.01
C TRP A 87 -0.96 5.24 5.37
N LEU A 88 -0.80 6.04 6.42
CA LEU A 88 -0.71 5.62 7.81
C LEU A 88 -1.95 6.01 8.60
N TYR A 89 -2.41 5.10 9.46
CA TYR A 89 -3.40 5.39 10.50
C TYR A 89 -2.86 4.91 11.85
N ALA A 90 -2.70 5.83 12.78
CA ALA A 90 -2.25 5.52 14.13
C ALA A 90 -3.40 4.93 14.95
N MET A 91 -3.26 3.67 15.38
CA MET A 91 -4.25 2.98 16.22
C MET A 91 -3.91 3.08 17.70
N GLU A 92 -2.62 2.89 18.05
CA GLU A 92 -2.10 2.93 19.42
C GLU A 92 -0.69 3.51 19.41
N GLY A 93 -0.34 4.26 20.47
CA GLY A 93 1.00 4.86 20.61
C GLY A 93 1.10 6.24 19.97
N GLU A 94 2.33 6.77 19.93
CA GLU A 94 2.65 8.09 19.37
C GLU A 94 3.71 7.94 18.29
N PHE A 95 3.50 8.60 17.15
CA PHE A 95 4.38 8.48 15.99
C PHE A 95 4.86 9.84 15.51
N ARG A 96 6.17 9.97 15.32
CA ARG A 96 6.76 11.06 14.59
C ARG A 96 6.83 10.68 13.11
N VAL A 97 6.39 11.59 12.23
CA VAL A 97 6.40 11.39 10.77
C VAL A 97 7.03 12.61 10.13
N GLU A 98 7.94 12.39 9.19
CA GLU A 98 8.48 13.45 8.33
C GLU A 98 8.19 13.12 6.87
N ILE A 99 7.62 14.08 6.14
CA ILE A 99 7.23 13.97 4.72
C ILE A 99 7.74 15.21 3.99
N GLY A 100 8.76 15.06 3.15
CA GLY A 100 9.51 16.21 2.62
C GLY A 100 10.03 17.06 3.77
N ASP A 101 9.63 18.32 3.82
CA ASP A 101 10.01 19.28 4.88
C ASP A 101 9.01 19.33 6.05
N GLN A 102 7.90 18.60 5.97
CA GLN A 102 6.88 18.58 7.01
C GLN A 102 7.26 17.62 8.14
N LYS A 103 7.03 18.05 9.39
CA LYS A 103 7.21 17.24 10.60
C LYS A 103 5.90 17.18 11.35
N LEU A 104 5.41 15.98 11.58
CA LEU A 104 4.11 15.71 12.17
C LEU A 104 4.27 14.79 13.38
N VAL A 105 3.33 14.88 14.32
CA VAL A 105 3.12 13.89 15.38
C VAL A 105 1.73 13.33 15.20
N LEU A 106 1.60 12.02 15.19
CA LEU A 106 0.31 11.32 15.10
C LEU A 106 0.00 10.67 16.44
N HIS A 107 -1.22 10.88 16.91
CA HIS A 107 -1.82 10.23 18.07
C HIS A 107 -2.89 9.21 17.61
N PRO A 108 -3.36 8.32 18.48
CA PRO A 108 -4.41 7.36 18.14
C PRO A 108 -5.64 8.05 17.52
N GLY A 109 -6.04 7.59 16.33
CA GLY A 109 -7.10 8.16 15.51
C GLY A 109 -6.62 9.08 14.38
N ASP A 110 -5.37 9.54 14.42
CA ASP A 110 -4.80 10.37 13.35
C ASP A 110 -4.35 9.54 12.17
N SER A 111 -4.37 10.16 10.98
CA SER A 111 -3.86 9.55 9.76
C SER A 111 -3.12 10.55 8.89
N VAL A 112 -2.23 10.04 8.03
CA VAL A 112 -1.49 10.84 7.08
C VAL A 112 -1.27 10.08 5.77
N LEU A 113 -1.38 10.78 4.65
CA LEU A 113 -0.96 10.28 3.35
C LEU A 113 0.48 10.75 3.08
N MET A 114 1.35 9.82 2.75
CA MET A 114 2.69 10.06 2.24
C MET A 114 2.67 9.84 0.72
N PRO A 115 2.63 10.92 -0.09
CA PRO A 115 2.49 10.81 -1.53
C PRO A 115 3.72 10.14 -2.16
N ARG A 116 3.50 9.39 -3.24
CA ARG A 116 4.60 8.87 -4.07
C ARG A 116 5.58 9.96 -4.47
N LYS A 117 6.84 9.61 -4.65
CA LYS A 117 7.94 10.51 -5.02
C LYS A 117 8.32 11.54 -3.94
N VAL A 118 7.66 11.55 -2.79
CA VAL A 118 8.03 12.42 -1.67
C VAL A 118 8.78 11.59 -0.63
N PRO A 119 10.04 11.93 -0.30
CA PRO A 119 10.80 11.25 0.74
C PRO A 119 10.10 11.34 2.10
N HIS A 120 9.99 10.23 2.80
CA HIS A 120 9.34 10.18 4.11
C HIS A 120 9.98 9.16 5.03
N VAL A 121 9.68 9.30 6.32
CA VAL A 121 10.11 8.41 7.40
C VAL A 121 9.16 8.57 8.58
N TRP A 122 8.94 7.48 9.31
CA TRP A 122 8.17 7.53 10.54
C TRP A 122 8.87 6.73 11.65
N ALA A 123 8.56 7.03 12.89
CA ALA A 123 9.02 6.27 14.05
C ALA A 123 8.00 6.30 15.18
N GLN A 124 7.83 5.17 15.86
CA GLN A 124 7.18 5.10 17.15
C GLN A 124 8.08 5.78 18.19
N VAL A 125 7.54 6.75 18.95
CA VAL A 125 8.28 7.57 19.90
C VAL A 125 7.70 7.51 21.33
N GLY A 126 6.48 7.00 21.46
CA GLY A 126 5.81 6.84 22.75
C GLY A 126 6.47 5.81 23.67
N ASN A 127 6.06 5.80 24.93
CA ASN A 127 6.61 4.89 25.95
C ASN A 127 5.88 3.54 26.05
N THR A 128 4.77 3.39 25.32
CA THR A 128 4.00 2.13 25.19
C THR A 128 4.16 1.57 23.78
N PRO A 129 4.01 0.26 23.58
CA PRO A 129 4.00 -0.31 22.23
C PRO A 129 2.97 0.37 21.34
N GLY A 130 3.34 0.61 20.08
CA GLY A 130 2.47 1.23 19.10
C GLY A 130 1.75 0.22 18.21
N LYS A 131 0.73 0.70 17.49
CA LYS A 131 0.03 -0.02 16.42
C LYS A 131 -0.33 0.93 15.30
N LEU A 132 -0.03 0.52 14.07
CA LEU A 132 -0.35 1.25 12.83
C LEU A 132 -1.12 0.34 11.87
N LEU A 133 -2.06 0.92 11.12
CA LEU A 133 -2.42 0.41 9.80
C LEU A 133 -1.64 1.17 8.74
N ILE A 134 -1.08 0.43 7.79
CA ILE A 134 -0.38 0.99 6.64
C ILE A 134 -1.02 0.43 5.37
N ALA A 135 -1.33 1.32 4.42
CA ALA A 135 -1.89 0.97 3.13
C ALA A 135 -1.02 1.51 1.99
N PHE A 136 -0.83 0.71 0.94
CA PHE A 136 -0.14 1.08 -0.29
C PHE A 136 -1.08 1.04 -1.48
N THR A 137 -1.10 2.11 -2.28
CA THR A 137 -1.94 2.21 -3.47
C THR A 137 -1.17 2.89 -4.63
N PRO A 138 -1.01 2.18 -5.79
CA PRO A 138 -1.22 0.74 -5.96
C PRO A 138 -0.33 -0.08 -5.02
N ALA A 139 -0.64 -1.36 -4.83
CA ALA A 139 0.13 -2.25 -3.95
C ALA A 139 1.60 -2.37 -4.36
N GLY A 140 1.88 -2.32 -5.66
CA GLY A 140 3.21 -2.56 -6.20
C GLY A 140 3.76 -3.92 -5.74
N ARG A 141 5.00 -3.93 -5.27
CA ARG A 141 5.65 -5.12 -4.70
C ARG A 141 5.81 -5.06 -3.18
N MET A 142 5.02 -4.21 -2.50
CA MET A 142 5.17 -4.04 -1.05
C MET A 142 4.74 -5.28 -0.26
N GLU A 143 3.73 -6.02 -0.74
CA GLU A 143 3.37 -7.30 -0.12
C GLU A 143 4.51 -8.31 -0.20
N ASP A 144 5.17 -8.45 -1.37
CA ASP A 144 6.34 -9.31 -1.54
C ASP A 144 7.48 -8.87 -0.62
N PHE A 145 7.77 -7.56 -0.54
CA PHE A 145 8.77 -7.00 0.35
C PHE A 145 8.56 -7.44 1.80
N PHE A 146 7.37 -7.23 2.33
CA PHE A 146 7.07 -7.59 3.72
C PHE A 146 6.97 -9.09 3.95
N ARG A 147 6.59 -9.87 2.93
CA ARG A 147 6.62 -11.32 3.01
C ARG A 147 8.03 -11.88 3.06
N ASP A 148 8.93 -11.37 2.23
CA ASP A 148 10.29 -11.87 2.12
C ASP A 148 11.14 -11.45 3.34
N PHE A 149 11.11 -10.18 3.71
CA PHE A 149 11.90 -9.67 4.83
C PHE A 149 11.24 -9.86 6.19
N GLY A 150 9.94 -9.95 6.26
CA GLY A 150 9.20 -10.28 7.46
C GLY A 150 9.50 -11.66 8.03
N LYS A 151 9.98 -12.59 7.21
CA LYS A 151 10.48 -13.90 7.66
C LYS A 151 11.86 -13.81 8.29
N THR A 152 12.68 -12.87 7.87
CA THR A 152 14.06 -12.69 8.38
C THR A 152 14.11 -11.84 9.65
N GLY A 153 13.06 -11.08 9.92
CA GLY A 153 12.99 -10.13 11.02
C GLY A 153 13.83 -8.85 10.80
N LYS A 154 14.39 -8.65 9.62
CA LYS A 154 15.31 -7.53 9.34
C LYS A 154 14.97 -6.85 8.02
N LEU A 155 15.01 -5.51 8.03
CA LEU A 155 14.94 -4.72 6.80
C LEU A 155 16.24 -4.88 6.00
N PRO A 156 16.17 -5.03 4.68
CA PRO A 156 17.35 -5.04 3.82
C PRO A 156 18.05 -3.68 3.85
N THR A 157 19.36 -3.71 3.83
CA THR A 157 20.19 -2.48 3.82
C THR A 157 20.82 -2.20 2.46
N ASP A 158 20.86 -3.18 1.57
CA ASP A 158 21.36 -3.05 0.21
C ASP A 158 20.37 -2.25 -0.66
N PRO A 159 20.77 -1.08 -1.21
CA PRO A 159 19.90 -0.24 -2.02
C PRO A 159 19.32 -0.94 -3.26
N GLU A 160 20.09 -1.82 -3.91
CA GLU A 160 19.63 -2.52 -5.12
C GLU A 160 18.55 -3.55 -4.79
N VAL A 161 18.70 -4.23 -3.65
CA VAL A 161 17.66 -5.14 -3.15
C VAL A 161 16.37 -4.38 -2.86
N VAL A 162 16.45 -3.25 -2.17
CA VAL A 162 15.29 -2.40 -1.84
C VAL A 162 14.61 -1.89 -3.11
N LYS A 163 15.39 -1.41 -4.07
CA LYS A 163 14.92 -0.89 -5.35
C LYS A 163 14.17 -1.92 -6.19
N ALA A 164 14.55 -3.20 -6.11
CA ALA A 164 13.86 -4.28 -6.79
C ALA A 164 12.38 -4.45 -6.34
N TYR A 165 12.02 -3.94 -5.16
CA TYR A 165 10.64 -3.91 -4.66
C TYR A 165 9.92 -2.57 -4.88
N GLY A 166 10.54 -1.64 -5.62
CA GLY A 166 9.96 -0.32 -5.89
C GLY A 166 10.07 0.66 -4.73
N LEU A 167 11.15 0.57 -3.96
CA LEU A 167 11.44 1.39 -2.78
C LEU A 167 12.87 1.92 -2.89
N GLU A 168 13.10 3.20 -2.61
CA GLU A 168 14.42 3.79 -2.62
C GLU A 168 14.78 4.32 -1.22
N ARG A 169 15.91 3.85 -0.68
CA ARG A 169 16.43 4.36 0.58
C ARG A 169 17.18 5.68 0.34
N VAL A 170 16.75 6.75 1.04
CA VAL A 170 17.29 8.12 0.84
C VAL A 170 17.83 8.76 2.11
N GLY A 171 17.85 8.04 3.23
CA GLY A 171 18.40 8.56 4.48
C GLY A 171 18.31 7.58 5.65
N PRO A 172 18.78 7.98 6.85
CA PRO A 172 18.74 7.17 8.06
C PRO A 172 17.29 7.08 8.62
N PRO A 173 17.04 6.18 9.59
CA PRO A 173 15.86 6.22 10.44
C PRO A 173 15.79 7.53 11.24
N LEU A 174 14.60 7.87 11.76
CA LEU A 174 14.47 8.92 12.76
C LEU A 174 15.19 8.52 14.06
N GLY A 175 15.94 9.44 14.63
CA GLY A 175 16.46 9.31 15.99
C GLY A 175 15.31 9.37 17.02
N VAL A 176 15.23 8.40 17.92
CA VAL A 176 14.22 8.28 18.98
C VAL A 176 14.84 7.93 20.32
#